data_70866b0d166c1f99ffb04302361250dc
#
_entry.id   70866b0d166c1f99ffb04302361250dc
#
_cell.length_a   1.000
_cell.length_b   1.000
_cell.length_c   1.000
_cell.angle_alpha   90.00
_cell.angle_beta   90.00
_cell.angle_gamma   90.00
#
_symmetry.space_group_name_H-M   'P 1'
#
loop_
_entity.id
_entity.type
_entity.pdbx_description
1 polymer ?
#
loop_
_entity_poly.entity_id
_entity_poly.type
_entity_poly.pdbx_seq_one_letter_code
_entity_poly.pdbx_strand_id
1 'polypeptide(L)'
;MQKRSKRFGLILVTALVACLAAAMLMITGCGSEPEEESSPALLAPQDKEPTVQVTLPTEPFYVLIVGNDSRADTAETPEGNPYSDTIMLARVDPTNYQVTLVSIARDTQIWMDGEKYKMNSSYSTYGIDGLTEQVEALTGADVTYYLDMGFADFINFVDAIGGVDVYVPVPMDFKDVMGSGKIYLDEGDQHLDGRSALVFSRVRKIFYEEGEACRQTDDRSVVASILQSVASNPDTVKSAVAALLDNAETNWPREEFQALVEDFAKHADQLTVYTGTGPYWTDLDYDTELIMAVRDEDTWAQVMDVVNSGGDPNDVVTPPDRVLG
;
A
#
# COMPACT_ATOMS: atom_id res chain seq x y z
N MET A 1 44.48 -14.56 -21.32
CA MET A 1 44.32 -16.00 -21.01
C MET A 1 43.17 -16.12 -20.02
N GLN A 2 42.08 -16.48 -20.52
CA GLN A 2 41.28 -17.71 -20.56
C GLN A 2 40.25 -17.74 -19.43
N LYS A 3 38.98 -17.35 -19.72
CA LYS A 3 37.72 -18.14 -19.80
C LYS A 3 37.73 -19.45 -19.00
N ARG A 4 36.94 -19.45 -17.90
CA ARG A 4 36.16 -20.55 -17.30
C ARG A 4 35.25 -19.92 -16.24
N SER A 5 33.93 -20.14 -16.07
CA SER A 5 33.04 -21.14 -16.64
C SER A 5 31.62 -20.73 -16.26
N LYS A 6 30.78 -20.43 -17.24
CA LYS A 6 29.32 -20.48 -17.09
C LYS A 6 28.90 -21.94 -17.25
N ARG A 7 28.70 -22.69 -16.17
CA ARG A 7 28.03 -24.01 -16.18
C ARG A 7 27.84 -24.55 -14.74
N PHE A 8 27.06 -23.87 -13.91
CA PHE A 8 26.57 -24.44 -12.62
C PHE A 8 25.12 -24.04 -12.28
N GLY A 9 24.37 -23.43 -13.18
CA GLY A 9 23.01 -22.96 -12.93
C GLY A 9 21.89 -23.80 -13.55
N LEU A 10 22.17 -24.96 -14.16
CA LEU A 10 21.15 -25.70 -14.92
C LEU A 10 20.89 -27.14 -14.45
N ILE A 11 21.31 -27.53 -13.28
CA ILE A 11 21.12 -28.93 -12.76
C ILE A 11 20.24 -28.97 -11.50
N LEU A 12 19.83 -27.85 -10.93
CA LEU A 12 18.99 -27.84 -9.71
C LEU A 12 17.49 -27.64 -9.97
N VAL A 13 17.06 -27.39 -11.19
CA VAL A 13 15.62 -27.18 -11.52
C VAL A 13 14.92 -28.46 -12.00
N THR A 14 15.65 -29.53 -12.33
CA THR A 14 15.06 -30.78 -12.83
C THR A 14 14.82 -31.86 -11.77
N ALA A 15 15.16 -31.64 -10.51
CA ALA A 15 14.96 -32.63 -9.43
C ALA A 15 13.68 -32.45 -8.59
N LEU A 16 12.92 -31.35 -8.75
CA LEU A 16 11.72 -31.06 -7.95
C LEU A 16 10.40 -31.44 -8.64
N VAL A 17 10.43 -31.83 -9.91
CA VAL A 17 9.20 -32.20 -10.67
C VAL A 17 8.94 -33.73 -10.65
N ALA A 18 9.85 -34.54 -10.15
CA ALA A 18 9.74 -36.00 -10.16
C ALA A 18 9.12 -36.63 -8.90
N CYS A 19 8.83 -35.87 -7.83
CA CYS A 19 8.29 -36.45 -6.56
C CYS A 19 6.79 -36.29 -6.36
N LEU A 20 6.05 -35.64 -7.26
CA LEU A 20 4.58 -35.44 -7.16
C LEU A 20 3.74 -36.38 -8.03
N ALA A 21 4.33 -37.32 -8.76
CA ALA A 21 3.62 -38.26 -9.65
C ALA A 21 3.49 -39.71 -9.06
N ALA A 22 3.91 -40.01 -7.83
CA ALA A 22 3.95 -41.34 -7.29
C ALA A 22 2.95 -41.65 -6.15
N ALA A 23 1.98 -40.76 -5.87
CA ALA A 23 1.03 -40.96 -4.75
C ALA A 23 -0.43 -41.20 -5.17
N MET A 24 -0.72 -41.56 -6.44
CA MET A 24 -2.07 -41.86 -6.91
C MET A 24 -2.15 -43.22 -7.63
N LEU A 25 -1.77 -44.29 -6.95
CA LEU A 25 -2.08 -45.66 -7.41
C LEU A 25 -1.91 -46.62 -6.25
N MET A 26 -2.94 -46.83 -5.45
CA MET A 26 -3.28 -48.07 -4.75
C MET A 26 -4.50 -47.88 -3.85
N ILE A 27 -5.69 -48.12 -4.36
CA ILE A 27 -6.79 -48.74 -3.65
C ILE A 27 -7.70 -49.34 -4.73
N THR A 28 -7.47 -50.60 -5.09
CA THR A 28 -8.48 -51.45 -5.67
C THR A 28 -8.81 -52.53 -4.62
N GLY A 29 -10.03 -52.49 -4.14
CA GLY A 29 -10.59 -53.51 -3.25
C GLY A 29 -12.04 -53.77 -3.64
N CYS A 30 -12.27 -54.96 -4.10
CA CYS A 30 -13.47 -55.59 -4.63
C CYS A 30 -14.68 -55.62 -3.68
N GLY A 31 -15.92 -55.50 -4.21
CA GLY A 31 -17.17 -55.75 -3.48
C GLY A 31 -18.41 -55.54 -4.35
N SER A 32 -19.04 -56.61 -4.72
CA SER A 32 -20.21 -56.91 -5.58
C SER A 32 -21.46 -56.06 -5.41
N GLU A 33 -22.16 -55.89 -6.57
CA GLU A 33 -23.47 -55.31 -6.91
C GLU A 33 -24.68 -55.78 -6.04
N PRO A 34 -25.83 -55.03 -6.08
CA PRO A 34 -26.73 -55.12 -7.23
C PRO A 34 -27.36 -53.79 -7.71
N GLU A 35 -27.81 -53.86 -8.95
CA GLU A 35 -28.49 -52.85 -9.77
C GLU A 35 -29.79 -52.30 -9.16
N GLU A 36 -29.94 -50.98 -9.17
CA GLU A 36 -31.26 -50.33 -9.26
C GLU A 36 -31.22 -49.22 -10.35
N GLU A 37 -32.06 -49.36 -11.36
CA GLU A 37 -32.36 -48.34 -12.38
C GLU A 37 -32.87 -47.08 -11.73
N SER A 38 -32.21 -45.98 -11.90
CA SER A 38 -32.77 -44.65 -11.71
C SER A 38 -32.54 -43.76 -12.94
N SER A 39 -33.64 -43.28 -13.49
CA SER A 39 -33.79 -42.33 -14.62
C SER A 39 -32.81 -41.17 -14.55
N PRO A 40 -32.39 -40.64 -15.71
CA PRO A 40 -31.55 -39.46 -15.76
C PRO A 40 -32.32 -38.24 -15.27
N ALA A 41 -31.90 -37.72 -14.10
CA ALA A 41 -32.33 -36.42 -13.63
C ALA A 41 -31.85 -35.35 -14.64
N LEU A 42 -32.80 -34.67 -15.28
CA LEU A 42 -32.53 -33.46 -16.03
C LEU A 42 -31.78 -32.49 -15.10
N LEU A 43 -30.51 -32.25 -15.39
CA LEU A 43 -29.78 -31.12 -14.80
C LEU A 43 -30.50 -29.86 -15.22
N ALA A 44 -31.13 -29.17 -14.27
CA ALA A 44 -31.64 -27.83 -14.47
C ALA A 44 -30.48 -26.92 -14.95
N PRO A 45 -30.73 -25.97 -15.85
CA PRO A 45 -29.72 -25.01 -16.21
C PRO A 45 -29.25 -24.31 -14.93
N GLN A 46 -27.98 -24.36 -14.65
CA GLN A 46 -27.39 -23.47 -13.65
C GLN A 46 -27.63 -22.05 -14.14
N ASP A 47 -28.46 -21.30 -13.44
CA ASP A 47 -28.58 -19.87 -13.64
C ASP A 47 -27.19 -19.29 -13.51
N LYS A 48 -26.63 -18.79 -14.60
CA LYS A 48 -25.42 -17.99 -14.58
C LYS A 48 -25.78 -16.77 -13.72
N GLU A 49 -25.08 -16.59 -12.62
CA GLU A 49 -25.13 -15.34 -11.88
C GLU A 49 -25.00 -14.17 -12.85
N PRO A 50 -25.83 -13.12 -12.72
CA PRO A 50 -25.74 -11.99 -13.62
C PRO A 50 -24.34 -11.40 -13.50
N THR A 51 -23.59 -11.43 -14.60
CA THR A 51 -22.28 -10.77 -14.67
C THR A 51 -22.57 -9.27 -14.57
N VAL A 52 -22.29 -8.68 -13.43
CA VAL A 52 -22.32 -7.21 -13.27
C VAL A 52 -21.28 -6.67 -14.24
N GLN A 53 -21.70 -5.92 -15.24
CA GLN A 53 -20.77 -5.20 -16.10
C GLN A 53 -20.29 -3.97 -15.34
N VAL A 54 -19.06 -4.04 -14.80
CA VAL A 54 -18.39 -2.90 -14.20
C VAL A 54 -17.88 -2.01 -15.33
N THR A 55 -18.26 -0.73 -15.29
CA THR A 55 -17.72 0.29 -16.18
C THR A 55 -16.53 0.93 -15.47
N LEU A 56 -15.34 0.82 -16.03
CA LEU A 56 -14.14 1.45 -15.47
C LEU A 56 -14.22 2.98 -15.65
N PRO A 57 -13.70 3.76 -14.70
CA PRO A 57 -13.55 5.19 -14.86
C PRO A 57 -12.60 5.49 -16.01
N THR A 58 -12.87 6.55 -16.77
CA THR A 58 -12.03 7.04 -17.87
C THR A 58 -11.32 8.35 -17.52
N GLU A 59 -11.80 9.04 -16.51
CA GLU A 59 -11.21 10.27 -16.00
C GLU A 59 -10.33 9.98 -14.78
N PRO A 60 -9.26 10.74 -14.57
CA PRO A 60 -8.48 10.63 -13.36
C PRO A 60 -9.29 10.94 -12.10
N PHE A 61 -8.99 10.25 -11.01
CA PHE A 61 -9.63 10.42 -9.71
C PHE A 61 -8.64 10.30 -8.57
N TYR A 62 -9.06 10.67 -7.36
CA TYR A 62 -8.21 10.66 -6.18
C TYR A 62 -8.62 9.60 -5.17
N VAL A 63 -7.60 8.96 -4.56
CA VAL A 63 -7.72 7.98 -3.48
C VAL A 63 -6.89 8.46 -2.30
N LEU A 64 -7.49 8.52 -1.12
CA LEU A 64 -6.78 8.79 0.13
C LEU A 64 -6.29 7.47 0.74
N ILE A 65 -4.97 7.30 0.88
CA ILE A 65 -4.35 6.14 1.52
C ILE A 65 -3.91 6.56 2.92
N VAL A 66 -4.41 5.85 3.93
CA VAL A 66 -4.19 6.14 5.33
C VAL A 66 -3.58 4.93 6.03
N GLY A 67 -2.48 5.16 6.74
CA GLY A 67 -1.94 4.23 7.71
C GLY A 67 -2.15 4.79 9.11
N ASN A 68 -3.03 4.16 9.89
CA ASN A 68 -3.31 4.56 11.26
C ASN A 68 -2.52 3.70 12.27
N ASP A 69 -2.32 4.20 13.48
CA ASP A 69 -1.51 3.53 14.49
C ASP A 69 -2.33 2.60 15.41
N SER A 70 -3.51 2.17 14.99
CA SER A 70 -4.32 1.18 15.71
C SER A 70 -3.59 -0.16 15.79
N ARG A 71 -3.73 -0.79 16.98
CA ARG A 71 -3.09 -2.07 17.31
C ARG A 71 -4.14 -3.05 17.84
N ALA A 72 -5.20 -3.25 17.06
CA ALA A 72 -6.42 -3.93 17.50
C ALA A 72 -6.20 -5.27 18.23
N ASP A 73 -5.08 -5.95 17.98
CA ASP A 73 -4.79 -7.28 18.53
C ASP A 73 -3.67 -7.32 19.58
N THR A 74 -3.22 -6.17 20.08
CA THR A 74 -2.15 -6.14 21.10
C THR A 74 -2.63 -5.60 22.43
N ALA A 75 -2.03 -6.10 23.52
CA ALA A 75 -2.29 -5.60 24.88
C ALA A 75 -1.77 -4.16 25.14
N GLU A 76 -1.07 -3.59 24.18
CA GLU A 76 -0.48 -2.24 24.21
C GLU A 76 -1.23 -1.26 23.30
N THR A 77 -2.55 -1.40 23.14
CA THR A 77 -3.35 -0.38 22.43
C THR A 77 -3.24 0.93 23.21
N PRO A 78 -2.79 2.03 22.60
CA PRO A 78 -2.78 3.33 23.27
C PRO A 78 -4.18 3.70 23.74
N GLU A 79 -4.29 4.34 24.91
CA GLU A 79 -5.57 4.93 25.33
C GLU A 79 -5.94 6.06 24.37
N GLY A 80 -7.14 6.01 23.81
CA GLY A 80 -7.68 7.02 22.87
C GLY A 80 -7.90 6.48 21.46
N ASN A 81 -8.37 7.37 20.59
CA ASN A 81 -8.53 7.07 19.18
C ASN A 81 -7.16 7.04 18.47
N PRO A 82 -7.01 6.21 17.42
CA PRO A 82 -5.77 6.17 16.65
C PRO A 82 -5.51 7.49 15.92
N TYR A 83 -4.25 7.72 15.57
CA TYR A 83 -3.80 8.81 14.72
C TYR A 83 -3.42 8.27 13.34
N SER A 84 -3.62 9.08 12.30
CA SER A 84 -3.08 8.78 10.98
C SER A 84 -1.59 9.14 10.94
N ASP A 85 -0.75 8.12 10.90
CA ASP A 85 0.71 8.27 10.80
C ASP A 85 1.16 8.43 9.35
N THR A 86 0.53 7.72 8.42
CA THR A 86 0.71 7.86 6.98
C THR A 86 -0.52 8.50 6.37
N ILE A 87 -0.33 9.57 5.61
CA ILE A 87 -1.37 10.25 4.84
C ILE A 87 -0.82 10.45 3.44
N MET A 88 -1.42 9.82 2.46
CA MET A 88 -0.96 9.84 1.08
C MET A 88 -2.14 10.02 0.12
N LEU A 89 -2.05 11.02 -0.74
CA LEU A 89 -3.02 11.23 -1.80
C LEU A 89 -2.52 10.57 -3.08
N ALA A 90 -3.28 9.63 -3.63
CA ALA A 90 -2.99 8.97 -4.87
C ALA A 90 -3.89 9.51 -5.98
N ARG A 91 -3.32 10.07 -7.05
CA ARG A 91 -4.05 10.33 -8.29
C ARG A 91 -3.92 9.11 -9.19
N VAL A 92 -5.04 8.53 -9.56
CA VAL A 92 -5.12 7.38 -10.46
C VAL A 92 -5.65 7.86 -11.81
N ASP A 93 -4.88 7.64 -12.86
CA ASP A 93 -5.25 7.94 -14.25
C ASP A 93 -5.41 6.63 -15.02
N PRO A 94 -6.63 6.12 -15.17
CA PRO A 94 -6.88 4.83 -15.79
C PRO A 94 -6.66 4.84 -17.30
N THR A 95 -6.72 6.01 -17.93
CA THR A 95 -6.53 6.14 -19.38
C THR A 95 -5.05 6.09 -19.76
N ASN A 96 -4.18 6.66 -18.91
CA ASN A 96 -2.75 6.72 -19.13
C ASN A 96 -1.97 5.67 -18.32
N TYR A 97 -2.66 4.79 -17.57
CA TYR A 97 -2.06 3.82 -16.65
C TYR A 97 -1.02 4.46 -15.73
N GLN A 98 -1.39 5.60 -15.15
CA GLN A 98 -0.50 6.36 -14.29
C GLN A 98 -1.05 6.45 -12.86
N VAL A 99 -0.16 6.26 -11.88
CA VAL A 99 -0.44 6.52 -10.47
C VAL A 99 0.57 7.51 -9.95
N THR A 100 0.10 8.61 -9.36
CA THR A 100 0.97 9.59 -8.70
C THR A 100 0.67 9.62 -7.21
N LEU A 101 1.67 9.30 -6.38
CA LEU A 101 1.57 9.26 -4.93
C LEU A 101 2.18 10.54 -4.33
N VAL A 102 1.40 11.29 -3.57
CA VAL A 102 1.86 12.52 -2.88
C VAL A 102 1.66 12.35 -1.38
N SER A 103 2.74 12.35 -0.61
CA SER A 103 2.64 12.34 0.85
C SER A 103 2.23 13.70 1.38
N ILE A 104 1.38 13.67 2.42
CA ILE A 104 1.00 14.83 3.22
C ILE A 104 1.63 14.66 4.61
N ALA A 105 2.38 15.66 5.06
CA ALA A 105 2.97 15.60 6.39
C ALA A 105 1.86 15.51 7.45
N ARG A 106 1.89 14.47 8.29
CA ARG A 106 0.88 14.26 9.35
C ARG A 106 0.82 15.40 10.35
N ASP A 107 1.93 16.15 10.48
CA ASP A 107 2.06 17.31 11.34
C ASP A 107 1.68 18.63 10.62
N THR A 108 1.16 18.59 9.40
CA THR A 108 0.69 19.79 8.65
C THR A 108 -0.35 20.54 9.47
N GLN A 109 -0.16 21.86 9.58
CA GLN A 109 -1.08 22.74 10.28
C GLN A 109 -2.46 22.79 9.62
N ILE A 110 -3.48 22.57 10.42
CA ILE A 110 -4.89 22.68 10.03
C ILE A 110 -5.67 23.51 11.06
N TRP A 111 -6.91 23.86 10.75
CA TRP A 111 -7.84 24.50 11.67
C TRP A 111 -9.08 23.63 11.86
N MET A 112 -9.44 23.37 13.12
CA MET A 112 -10.69 22.73 13.49
C MET A 112 -11.34 23.60 14.59
N ASP A 113 -12.63 23.91 14.44
CA ASP A 113 -13.40 24.73 15.39
C ASP A 113 -12.75 26.09 15.74
N GLY A 114 -11.94 26.63 14.80
CA GLY A 114 -11.24 27.90 14.96
C GLY A 114 -9.91 27.85 15.67
N GLU A 115 -9.47 26.66 16.09
CA GLU A 115 -8.18 26.42 16.70
C GLU A 115 -7.22 25.67 15.78
N LYS A 116 -5.91 25.81 16.04
CA LYS A 116 -4.86 25.16 15.25
C LYS A 116 -4.57 23.75 15.76
N TYR A 117 -4.46 22.81 14.85
CA TYR A 117 -4.12 21.41 15.12
C TYR A 117 -3.16 20.87 14.05
N LYS A 118 -2.69 19.65 14.26
CA LYS A 118 -1.96 18.87 13.26
C LYS A 118 -2.95 18.07 12.40
N MET A 119 -2.63 17.80 11.15
CA MET A 119 -3.46 17.04 10.20
C MET A 119 -3.94 15.72 10.80
N ASN A 120 -3.04 14.96 11.43
CA ASN A 120 -3.38 13.66 12.03
C ASN A 120 -4.39 13.76 13.20
N SER A 121 -4.57 14.93 13.80
CA SER A 121 -5.57 15.14 14.85
C SER A 121 -7.00 15.13 14.30
N SER A 122 -7.20 15.47 13.02
CA SER A 122 -8.52 15.39 12.40
C SER A 122 -9.01 13.94 12.32
N TYR A 123 -8.11 12.99 11.99
CA TYR A 123 -8.42 11.58 12.00
C TYR A 123 -8.79 11.08 13.42
N SER A 124 -7.98 11.42 14.43
CA SER A 124 -8.25 11.02 15.81
C SER A 124 -9.57 11.59 16.36
N THR A 125 -10.00 12.77 15.87
CA THR A 125 -11.20 13.44 16.35
C THR A 125 -12.46 13.05 15.59
N TYR A 126 -12.38 12.96 14.25
CA TYR A 126 -13.53 12.81 13.36
C TYR A 126 -13.41 11.62 12.41
N GLY A 127 -12.39 10.75 12.57
CA GLY A 127 -12.16 9.58 11.73
C GLY A 127 -11.73 9.95 10.31
N ILE A 128 -11.98 9.00 9.40
CA ILE A 128 -11.58 9.14 7.98
C ILE A 128 -12.28 10.32 7.30
N ASP A 129 -13.55 10.61 7.63
CA ASP A 129 -14.30 11.71 7.04
C ASP A 129 -13.66 13.06 7.38
N GLY A 130 -13.28 13.27 8.66
CA GLY A 130 -12.61 14.50 9.08
C GLY A 130 -11.22 14.67 8.49
N LEU A 131 -10.47 13.58 8.31
CA LEU A 131 -9.18 13.64 7.62
C LEU A 131 -9.36 13.97 6.13
N THR A 132 -10.33 13.34 5.46
CA THR A 132 -10.66 13.60 4.05
C THR A 132 -10.99 15.07 3.83
N GLU A 133 -11.87 15.65 4.65
CA GLU A 133 -12.23 17.08 4.57
C GLU A 133 -10.98 17.98 4.66
N GLN A 134 -10.05 17.68 5.58
CA GLN A 134 -8.83 18.49 5.74
C GLN A 134 -7.84 18.30 4.57
N VAL A 135 -7.76 17.09 4.00
CA VAL A 135 -6.93 16.81 2.83
C VAL A 135 -7.49 17.55 1.60
N GLU A 136 -8.79 17.50 1.37
CA GLU A 136 -9.46 18.23 0.29
C GLU A 136 -9.30 19.74 0.43
N ALA A 137 -9.47 20.28 1.64
CA ALA A 137 -9.26 21.68 1.94
C ALA A 137 -7.80 22.15 1.75
N LEU A 138 -6.82 21.25 1.90
CA LEU A 138 -5.40 21.54 1.69
C LEU A 138 -5.01 21.48 0.21
N THR A 139 -5.50 20.46 -0.50
CA THR A 139 -5.01 20.09 -1.84
C THR A 139 -5.92 20.53 -2.96
N GLY A 140 -7.19 20.83 -2.67
CA GLY A 140 -8.23 21.08 -3.68
C GLY A 140 -8.64 19.82 -4.46
N ALA A 141 -8.16 18.63 -4.06
CA ALA A 141 -8.57 17.36 -4.65
C ALA A 141 -9.99 17.00 -4.21
N ASP A 142 -10.75 16.34 -5.10
CA ASP A 142 -12.02 15.68 -4.78
C ASP A 142 -11.74 14.19 -4.54
N VAL A 143 -11.69 13.77 -3.28
CA VAL A 143 -11.32 12.40 -2.89
C VAL A 143 -12.49 11.47 -3.13
N THR A 144 -12.36 10.60 -4.14
CA THR A 144 -13.41 9.66 -4.52
C THR A 144 -13.44 8.43 -3.62
N TYR A 145 -12.27 7.89 -3.30
CA TYR A 145 -12.14 6.67 -2.50
C TYR A 145 -11.09 6.83 -1.41
N TYR A 146 -11.16 5.97 -0.39
CA TYR A 146 -10.10 5.84 0.60
C TYR A 146 -9.73 4.37 0.85
N LEU A 147 -8.52 4.16 1.33
CA LEU A 147 -8.00 2.90 1.86
C LEU A 147 -7.37 3.22 3.22
N ASP A 148 -7.92 2.68 4.29
CA ASP A 148 -7.46 2.92 5.66
C ASP A 148 -7.08 1.60 6.33
N MET A 149 -5.84 1.52 6.85
CA MET A 149 -5.30 0.31 7.45
C MET A 149 -4.58 0.59 8.76
N GLY A 150 -4.88 -0.21 9.78
CA GLY A 150 -4.07 -0.30 10.99
C GLY A 150 -2.80 -1.14 10.81
N PHE A 151 -1.97 -1.21 11.85
CA PHE A 151 -0.69 -1.93 11.78
C PHE A 151 -0.86 -3.44 11.50
N ALA A 152 -1.81 -4.09 12.17
CA ALA A 152 -2.04 -5.52 11.98
C ALA A 152 -2.53 -5.82 10.56
N ASP A 153 -3.43 -4.99 10.06
CA ASP A 153 -4.02 -5.12 8.73
C ASP A 153 -2.98 -4.92 7.63
N PHE A 154 -2.10 -3.93 7.80
CA PHE A 154 -0.97 -3.70 6.91
C PHE A 154 -0.02 -4.90 6.87
N ILE A 155 0.36 -5.46 8.03
CA ILE A 155 1.22 -6.66 8.11
C ILE A 155 0.56 -7.82 7.37
N ASN A 156 -0.71 -8.11 7.67
CA ASN A 156 -1.45 -9.21 7.07
C ASN A 156 -1.55 -9.05 5.55
N PHE A 157 -1.80 -7.83 5.08
CA PHE A 157 -1.87 -7.55 3.66
C PHE A 157 -0.52 -7.76 2.96
N VAL A 158 0.57 -7.21 3.49
CA VAL A 158 1.93 -7.36 2.92
C VAL A 158 2.35 -8.83 2.90
N ASP A 159 2.10 -9.59 3.97
CA ASP A 159 2.39 -11.01 4.03
C ASP A 159 1.56 -11.81 3.02
N ALA A 160 0.27 -11.45 2.82
CA ALA A 160 -0.61 -12.13 1.88
C ALA A 160 -0.19 -11.95 0.41
N ILE A 161 0.41 -10.82 0.06
CA ILE A 161 0.97 -10.59 -1.28
C ILE A 161 2.39 -11.13 -1.47
N GLY A 162 2.97 -11.70 -0.40
CA GLY A 162 4.29 -12.33 -0.42
C GLY A 162 5.45 -11.39 -0.10
N GLY A 163 5.19 -10.21 0.48
CA GLY A 163 6.21 -9.23 0.82
C GLY A 163 6.38 -8.11 -0.21
N VAL A 164 7.32 -7.20 0.06
CA VAL A 164 7.63 -6.03 -0.78
C VAL A 164 9.14 -5.89 -0.99
N ASP A 165 9.54 -5.46 -2.19
CA ASP A 165 10.93 -5.19 -2.52
C ASP A 165 11.21 -3.69 -2.41
N VAL A 166 12.13 -3.29 -1.54
CA VAL A 166 12.49 -1.90 -1.31
C VAL A 166 14.01 -1.73 -1.22
N TYR A 167 14.49 -0.52 -1.50
CA TYR A 167 15.87 -0.14 -1.21
C TYR A 167 15.94 0.50 0.18
N VAL A 168 16.62 -0.17 1.12
CA VAL A 168 16.90 0.33 2.46
C VAL A 168 18.12 1.27 2.37
N PRO A 169 17.97 2.57 2.66
CA PRO A 169 19.03 3.56 2.38
C PRO A 169 20.21 3.48 3.35
N VAL A 170 19.96 2.99 4.55
CA VAL A 170 20.94 2.88 5.65
C VAL A 170 20.58 1.69 6.52
N PRO A 171 21.52 1.04 7.22
CA PRO A 171 21.19 -0.05 8.14
C PRO A 171 20.24 0.41 9.24
N MET A 172 19.24 -0.41 9.56
CA MET A 172 18.19 -0.11 10.54
C MET A 172 18.15 -1.17 11.65
N ASP A 173 18.03 -0.75 12.92
CA ASP A 173 17.88 -1.60 14.10
C ASP A 173 16.78 -1.00 15.01
N PHE A 174 15.57 -1.48 14.85
CA PHE A 174 14.41 -0.91 15.53
C PHE A 174 13.55 -1.94 16.24
N LYS A 175 12.85 -1.48 17.30
CA LYS A 175 11.89 -2.31 18.02
C LYS A 175 10.77 -2.74 17.07
N ASP A 176 10.44 -4.03 17.07
CA ASP A 176 9.21 -4.53 16.49
C ASP A 176 8.02 -4.01 17.29
N VAL A 177 7.20 -3.16 16.67
CA VAL A 177 6.07 -2.49 17.36
C VAL A 177 4.87 -3.41 17.59
N MET A 178 4.79 -4.54 16.86
CA MET A 178 3.72 -5.54 16.94
C MET A 178 4.18 -6.86 17.55
N GLY A 179 5.44 -6.96 17.96
CA GLY A 179 6.04 -8.16 18.51
C GLY A 179 7.03 -7.89 19.63
N SER A 180 7.82 -8.91 19.93
CA SER A 180 8.91 -8.80 20.89
C SER A 180 10.26 -8.79 20.19
N GLY A 181 11.16 -7.91 20.62
CA GLY A 181 12.51 -7.83 20.09
C GLY A 181 12.73 -6.69 19.10
N LYS A 182 13.64 -6.90 18.19
CA LYS A 182 14.07 -5.91 17.19
C LYS A 182 14.10 -6.53 15.81
N ILE A 183 13.89 -5.70 14.81
CA ILE A 183 14.03 -6.01 13.38
C ILE A 183 15.25 -5.28 12.87
N TYR A 184 16.11 -6.03 12.19
CA TYR A 184 17.33 -5.55 11.55
C TYR A 184 17.13 -5.55 10.04
N LEU A 185 17.42 -4.42 9.40
CA LEU A 185 17.44 -4.29 7.96
C LEU A 185 18.84 -3.83 7.55
N ASP A 186 19.46 -4.57 6.64
CA ASP A 186 20.74 -4.16 6.04
C ASP A 186 20.50 -3.07 5.00
N GLU A 187 21.54 -2.28 4.69
CA GLU A 187 21.52 -1.33 3.57
C GLU A 187 21.47 -2.09 2.23
N GLY A 188 20.72 -1.57 1.27
CA GLY A 188 20.59 -2.11 -0.08
C GLY A 188 19.21 -2.65 -0.41
N ASP A 189 19.11 -3.40 -1.52
CA ASP A 189 17.88 -4.01 -1.95
C ASP A 189 17.47 -5.12 -0.99
N GLN A 190 16.25 -5.04 -0.43
CA GLN A 190 15.70 -5.95 0.55
C GLN A 190 14.30 -6.39 0.15
N HIS A 191 14.02 -7.67 0.38
CA HIS A 191 12.66 -8.21 0.35
C HIS A 191 12.13 -8.27 1.78
N LEU A 192 11.07 -7.50 2.09
CA LEU A 192 10.54 -7.33 3.43
C LEU A 192 9.21 -8.06 3.58
N ASP A 193 9.06 -8.82 4.68
CA ASP A 193 7.77 -9.27 5.17
C ASP A 193 6.96 -8.12 5.79
N GLY A 194 5.70 -8.36 6.16
CA GLY A 194 4.82 -7.31 6.67
C GLY A 194 5.35 -6.60 7.92
N ARG A 195 6.01 -7.33 8.83
CA ARG A 195 6.60 -6.73 10.04
C ARG A 195 7.81 -5.86 9.73
N SER A 196 8.66 -6.34 8.87
CA SER A 196 9.84 -5.61 8.40
C SER A 196 9.44 -4.37 7.61
N ALA A 197 8.44 -4.48 6.74
CA ALA A 197 7.87 -3.36 6.00
C ALA A 197 7.25 -2.31 6.92
N LEU A 198 6.50 -2.73 7.96
CA LEU A 198 5.95 -1.81 8.95
C LEU A 198 7.05 -1.07 9.73
N VAL A 199 8.12 -1.76 10.14
CA VAL A 199 9.25 -1.12 10.82
C VAL A 199 9.93 -0.13 9.88
N PHE A 200 10.21 -0.52 8.63
CA PHE A 200 10.80 0.33 7.61
C PHE A 200 9.99 1.61 7.39
N SER A 201 8.68 1.51 7.22
CA SER A 201 7.75 2.64 7.04
C SER A 201 7.68 3.59 8.24
N ARG A 202 8.17 3.19 9.41
CA ARG A 202 8.06 3.97 10.65
C ARG A 202 9.35 4.61 11.12
N VAL A 203 10.47 4.28 10.49
CA VAL A 203 11.79 4.79 10.88
C VAL A 203 11.92 6.27 10.53
N ARG A 204 12.33 7.09 11.51
CA ARG A 204 12.60 8.53 11.36
C ARG A 204 13.80 9.01 12.17
N LYS A 205 14.04 8.42 13.33
CA LYS A 205 15.00 8.95 14.32
C LYS A 205 16.47 8.77 13.95
N ILE A 206 16.78 7.96 12.93
CA ILE A 206 18.15 7.79 12.42
C ILE A 206 18.49 8.84 11.35
N PHE A 207 17.48 9.44 10.74
CA PHE A 207 17.68 10.52 9.81
C PHE A 207 17.80 11.84 10.59
N TYR A 208 18.59 12.75 10.07
CA TYR A 208 18.85 14.04 10.71
C TYR A 208 17.56 14.85 10.94
N GLU A 209 17.58 16.16 10.74
CA GLU A 209 16.46 17.05 11.07
C GLU A 209 15.16 16.73 10.30
N GLU A 210 15.26 16.05 9.16
CA GLU A 210 14.14 15.79 8.25
C GLU A 210 13.58 14.35 8.34
N GLY A 211 13.75 13.71 9.50
CA GLY A 211 13.36 12.31 9.71
C GLY A 211 11.92 11.98 9.35
N GLU A 212 10.99 12.94 9.48
CA GLU A 212 9.59 12.72 9.07
C GLU A 212 9.44 12.67 7.56
N ALA A 213 10.09 13.56 6.82
CA ALA A 213 10.06 13.56 5.36
C ALA A 213 10.80 12.37 4.76
N CYS A 214 11.89 11.90 5.41
CA CYS A 214 12.57 10.66 5.06
C CYS A 214 11.64 9.45 5.25
N ARG A 215 10.91 9.36 6.37
CA ARG A 215 9.90 8.32 6.60
C ARG A 215 8.82 8.31 5.53
N GLN A 216 8.32 9.47 5.12
CA GLN A 216 7.34 9.57 4.03
C GLN A 216 7.89 9.01 2.70
N THR A 217 9.20 9.16 2.45
CA THR A 217 9.84 8.56 1.27
C THR A 217 9.86 7.04 1.37
N ASP A 218 10.14 6.50 2.56
CA ASP A 218 10.11 5.05 2.81
C ASP A 218 8.68 4.51 2.66
N ASP A 219 7.65 5.17 3.21
CA ASP A 219 6.24 4.83 3.03
C ASP A 219 5.85 4.75 1.54
N ARG A 220 6.19 5.78 0.76
CA ARG A 220 5.89 5.81 -0.67
C ARG A 220 6.59 4.68 -1.43
N SER A 221 7.82 4.34 -1.04
CA SER A 221 8.56 3.26 -1.70
C SER A 221 7.89 1.90 -1.48
N VAL A 222 7.31 1.67 -0.29
CA VAL A 222 6.52 0.46 0.00
C VAL A 222 5.26 0.42 -0.86
N VAL A 223 4.48 1.51 -0.90
CA VAL A 223 3.26 1.56 -1.72
C VAL A 223 3.57 1.40 -3.21
N ALA A 224 4.63 2.04 -3.71
CA ALA A 224 5.06 1.89 -5.10
C ALA A 224 5.50 0.45 -5.42
N SER A 225 6.21 -0.22 -4.49
CA SER A 225 6.58 -1.64 -4.63
C SER A 225 5.34 -2.54 -4.69
N ILE A 226 4.34 -2.31 -3.84
CA ILE A 226 3.07 -3.03 -3.87
C ILE A 226 2.40 -2.88 -5.25
N LEU A 227 2.26 -1.66 -5.75
CA LEU A 227 1.64 -1.39 -7.05
C LEU A 227 2.38 -2.11 -8.19
N GLN A 228 3.70 -2.05 -8.20
CA GLN A 228 4.53 -2.71 -9.22
C GLN A 228 4.44 -4.24 -9.12
N SER A 229 4.49 -4.79 -7.92
CA SER A 229 4.41 -6.24 -7.68
C SER A 229 3.06 -6.80 -8.15
N VAL A 230 1.96 -6.16 -7.77
CA VAL A 230 0.61 -6.59 -8.15
C VAL A 230 0.40 -6.45 -9.66
N ALA A 231 0.82 -5.32 -10.27
CA ALA A 231 0.70 -5.11 -11.70
C ALA A 231 1.55 -6.10 -12.53
N SER A 232 2.72 -6.49 -12.03
CA SER A 232 3.63 -7.40 -12.73
C SER A 232 3.24 -8.88 -12.64
N ASN A 233 2.25 -9.23 -11.81
CA ASN A 233 1.86 -10.61 -11.57
C ASN A 233 0.33 -10.82 -11.72
N PRO A 234 -0.19 -10.87 -12.96
CA PRO A 234 -1.63 -10.98 -13.23
C PRO A 234 -2.32 -12.18 -12.56
N ASP A 235 -1.58 -13.27 -12.35
CA ASP A 235 -2.13 -14.50 -11.73
C ASP A 235 -2.47 -14.30 -10.24
N THR A 236 -1.82 -13.35 -9.57
CA THR A 236 -2.02 -13.05 -8.14
C THR A 236 -2.93 -11.84 -7.89
N VAL A 237 -3.32 -11.09 -8.91
CA VAL A 237 -4.15 -9.88 -8.78
C VAL A 237 -5.38 -10.12 -7.92
N LYS A 238 -6.14 -11.19 -8.20
CA LYS A 238 -7.39 -11.47 -7.46
C LYS A 238 -7.14 -11.73 -5.98
N SER A 239 -6.08 -12.49 -5.65
CA SER A 239 -5.72 -12.75 -4.27
C SER A 239 -5.18 -11.52 -3.56
N ALA A 240 -4.39 -10.69 -4.25
CA ALA A 240 -3.89 -9.43 -3.72
C ALA A 240 -5.03 -8.43 -3.44
N VAL A 241 -5.97 -8.28 -4.39
CA VAL A 241 -7.16 -7.45 -4.22
C VAL A 241 -8.02 -7.95 -3.05
N ALA A 242 -8.26 -9.27 -2.97
CA ALA A 242 -9.00 -9.85 -1.85
C ALA A 242 -8.30 -9.56 -0.51
N ALA A 243 -6.99 -9.78 -0.44
CA ALA A 243 -6.20 -9.51 0.75
C ALA A 243 -6.24 -8.03 1.16
N LEU A 244 -6.15 -7.10 0.20
CA LEU A 244 -6.27 -5.67 0.49
C LEU A 244 -7.66 -5.33 1.06
N LEU A 245 -8.72 -5.73 0.38
CA LEU A 245 -10.09 -5.39 0.76
C LEU A 245 -10.60 -6.16 2.00
N ASP A 246 -9.94 -7.22 2.39
CA ASP A 246 -10.22 -7.96 3.62
C ASP A 246 -9.49 -7.34 4.84
N ASN A 247 -8.46 -6.51 4.59
CA ASN A 247 -7.63 -5.88 5.62
C ASN A 247 -7.71 -4.33 5.62
N ALA A 248 -8.36 -3.70 4.65
CA ALA A 248 -8.52 -2.25 4.60
C ALA A 248 -9.98 -1.84 4.83
N GLU A 249 -10.21 -0.79 5.62
CA GLU A 249 -11.48 -0.07 5.60
C GLU A 249 -11.52 0.82 4.36
N THR A 250 -12.61 0.72 3.57
CA THR A 250 -12.72 1.45 2.31
C THR A 250 -14.17 1.68 1.90
N ASN A 251 -14.43 2.78 1.20
CA ASN A 251 -15.70 3.04 0.50
C ASN A 251 -15.67 2.57 -0.97
N TRP A 252 -14.54 1.96 -1.43
CA TRP A 252 -14.41 1.53 -2.81
C TRP A 252 -15.15 0.22 -3.05
N PRO A 253 -16.14 0.16 -3.98
CA PRO A 253 -16.84 -1.09 -4.29
C PRO A 253 -15.87 -2.18 -4.77
N ARG A 254 -15.95 -3.36 -4.16
CA ARG A 254 -15.02 -4.48 -4.42
C ARG A 254 -14.87 -4.81 -5.89
N GLU A 255 -15.99 -4.87 -6.61
CA GLU A 255 -16.02 -5.25 -8.03
C GLU A 255 -15.36 -4.19 -8.91
N GLU A 256 -15.53 -2.91 -8.58
CA GLU A 256 -14.92 -1.78 -9.31
C GLU A 256 -13.42 -1.75 -9.07
N PHE A 257 -13.00 -1.86 -7.81
CA PHE A 257 -11.59 -1.93 -7.45
C PHE A 257 -10.89 -3.10 -8.14
N GLN A 258 -11.48 -4.31 -8.07
CA GLN A 258 -10.92 -5.50 -8.70
C GLN A 258 -10.80 -5.33 -10.22
N ALA A 259 -11.84 -4.83 -10.88
CA ALA A 259 -11.83 -4.63 -12.32
C ALA A 259 -10.75 -3.63 -12.77
N LEU A 260 -10.55 -2.55 -12.00
CA LEU A 260 -9.51 -1.56 -12.26
C LEU A 260 -8.12 -2.16 -12.11
N VAL A 261 -7.85 -2.87 -11.01
CA VAL A 261 -6.54 -3.49 -10.77
C VAL A 261 -6.23 -4.57 -11.82
N GLU A 262 -7.23 -5.36 -12.23
CA GLU A 262 -7.10 -6.34 -13.33
C GLU A 262 -6.79 -5.66 -14.67
N ASP A 263 -7.34 -4.47 -14.91
CA ASP A 263 -7.04 -3.70 -16.13
C ASP A 263 -5.63 -3.13 -16.10
N PHE A 264 -5.19 -2.53 -15.00
CA PHE A 264 -3.82 -2.07 -14.82
C PHE A 264 -2.80 -3.22 -14.96
N ALA A 265 -3.10 -4.40 -14.42
CA ALA A 265 -2.22 -5.56 -14.55
C ALA A 265 -2.10 -6.08 -16.00
N LYS A 266 -3.13 -5.94 -16.82
CA LYS A 266 -3.06 -6.26 -18.27
C LYS A 266 -2.18 -5.27 -19.05
N HIS A 267 -1.99 -4.08 -18.51
CA HIS A 267 -1.22 -2.98 -19.11
C HIS A 267 0.00 -2.60 -18.24
N ALA A 268 0.55 -3.57 -17.51
CA ALA A 268 1.66 -3.35 -16.58
C ALA A 268 2.92 -2.78 -17.26
N ASP A 269 3.10 -3.05 -18.57
CA ASP A 269 4.18 -2.49 -19.39
C ASP A 269 4.01 -0.99 -19.67
N GLN A 270 2.82 -0.44 -19.45
CA GLN A 270 2.50 0.99 -19.59
C GLN A 270 2.42 1.71 -18.24
N LEU A 271 2.41 0.96 -17.12
CA LEU A 271 2.28 1.52 -15.80
C LEU A 271 3.40 2.51 -15.49
N THR A 272 3.03 3.73 -15.16
CA THR A 272 3.93 4.76 -14.66
C THR A 272 3.55 5.11 -13.23
N VAL A 273 4.51 5.08 -12.30
CA VAL A 273 4.31 5.47 -10.91
C VAL A 273 5.22 6.63 -10.58
N TYR A 274 4.64 7.80 -10.28
CA TYR A 274 5.35 8.93 -9.70
C TYR A 274 5.16 8.94 -8.18
N THR A 275 6.20 9.36 -7.46
CA THR A 275 6.15 9.50 -6.01
C THR A 275 6.75 10.82 -5.59
N GLY A 276 6.07 11.58 -4.76
CA GLY A 276 6.56 12.86 -4.26
C GLY A 276 5.91 13.26 -2.94
N THR A 277 6.20 14.45 -2.49
CA THR A 277 5.67 14.99 -1.24
C THR A 277 5.18 16.41 -1.46
N GLY A 278 4.18 16.81 -0.67
CA GLY A 278 3.93 18.24 -0.46
C GLY A 278 4.97 18.88 0.46
N PRO A 279 4.78 20.15 0.83
CA PRO A 279 5.59 20.83 1.82
C PRO A 279 5.75 20.03 3.10
N TYR A 280 6.99 19.85 3.56
CA TYR A 280 7.32 19.08 4.78
C TYR A 280 8.15 19.90 5.80
N TRP A 281 8.58 21.09 5.43
CA TRP A 281 9.33 21.97 6.34
C TRP A 281 8.49 22.39 7.52
N THR A 282 9.12 22.41 8.69
CA THR A 282 8.45 22.66 9.96
C THR A 282 8.83 24.00 10.56
N ASP A 283 7.92 24.58 11.34
CA ASP A 283 8.17 25.77 12.14
C ASP A 283 7.49 25.62 13.52
N LEU A 284 7.96 26.40 14.47
CA LEU A 284 7.34 26.52 15.79
C LEU A 284 6.12 27.44 15.70
N ASP A 285 4.96 26.88 15.96
CA ASP A 285 3.76 27.69 16.12
C ASP A 285 3.72 28.27 17.54
N TYR A 286 3.85 29.59 17.64
CA TYR A 286 3.93 30.28 18.91
C TYR A 286 2.60 30.36 19.69
N ASP A 287 1.46 30.13 19.02
CA ASP A 287 0.16 30.12 19.69
C ASP A 287 -0.10 28.79 20.42
N THR A 288 0.34 27.68 19.81
CA THR A 288 0.16 26.34 20.36
C THR A 288 1.41 25.77 21.03
N GLU A 289 2.57 26.42 20.87
CA GLU A 289 3.90 25.92 21.30
C GLU A 289 4.28 24.56 20.66
N LEU A 290 3.69 24.21 19.52
CA LEU A 290 3.95 22.96 18.79
C LEU A 290 4.79 23.22 17.54
N ILE A 291 5.69 22.28 17.25
CA ILE A 291 6.33 22.21 15.93
C ILE A 291 5.33 21.57 14.96
N MET A 292 5.00 22.28 13.90
CA MET A 292 4.08 21.85 12.87
C MET A 292 4.72 21.97 11.48
N ALA A 293 4.31 21.12 10.54
CA ALA A 293 4.64 21.35 9.14
C ALA A 293 3.83 22.54 8.64
N VAL A 294 4.52 23.46 7.98
CA VAL A 294 3.91 24.72 7.51
C VAL A 294 2.86 24.40 6.44
N ARG A 295 1.67 24.98 6.60
CA ARG A 295 0.63 24.94 5.57
C ARG A 295 0.95 25.96 4.49
N ASP A 296 1.83 25.57 3.56
CA ASP A 296 2.22 26.41 2.41
C ASP A 296 1.26 26.19 1.25
N GLU A 297 0.19 26.98 1.23
CA GLU A 297 -0.90 26.85 0.24
C GLU A 297 -0.41 27.14 -1.18
N ASP A 298 0.52 28.06 -1.36
CA ASP A 298 1.07 28.40 -2.68
C ASP A 298 1.88 27.23 -3.26
N THR A 299 2.70 26.58 -2.45
CA THR A 299 3.45 25.39 -2.86
C THR A 299 2.53 24.19 -3.07
N TRP A 300 1.50 24.00 -2.23
CA TRP A 300 0.51 22.96 -2.45
C TRP A 300 -0.24 23.15 -3.76
N ALA A 301 -0.64 24.38 -4.11
CA ALA A 301 -1.29 24.65 -5.38
C ALA A 301 -0.37 24.29 -6.57
N GLN A 302 0.93 24.60 -6.51
CA GLN A 302 1.88 24.23 -7.55
C GLN A 302 2.07 22.70 -7.66
N VAL A 303 2.17 21.99 -6.53
CA VAL A 303 2.24 20.50 -6.52
C VAL A 303 1.01 19.93 -7.20
N MET A 304 -0.18 20.41 -6.83
CA MET A 304 -1.43 19.88 -7.38
C MET A 304 -1.63 20.25 -8.85
N ASP A 305 -1.17 21.41 -9.32
CA ASP A 305 -1.16 21.76 -10.74
C ASP A 305 -0.31 20.78 -11.56
N VAL A 306 0.88 20.43 -11.07
CA VAL A 306 1.76 19.42 -11.71
C VAL A 306 1.10 18.05 -11.68
N VAL A 307 0.58 17.60 -10.54
CA VAL A 307 -0.09 16.32 -10.38
C VAL A 307 -1.33 16.20 -11.28
N ASN A 308 -2.16 17.24 -11.33
CA ASN A 308 -3.35 17.29 -12.19
C ASN A 308 -3.01 17.18 -13.68
N SER A 309 -1.86 17.74 -14.08
CA SER A 309 -1.39 17.63 -15.47
C SER A 309 -0.70 16.30 -15.79
N GLY A 310 -0.58 15.37 -14.82
CA GLY A 310 0.10 14.10 -14.97
C GLY A 310 1.62 14.20 -14.86
N GLY A 311 2.15 15.28 -14.29
CA GLY A 311 3.59 15.52 -14.09
C GLY A 311 4.14 14.89 -12.81
N ASP A 312 5.46 15.00 -12.63
CA ASP A 312 6.16 14.53 -11.44
C ASP A 312 6.12 15.57 -10.32
N PRO A 313 5.53 15.30 -9.15
CA PRO A 313 5.49 16.24 -8.03
C PRO A 313 6.89 16.68 -7.53
N ASN A 314 7.93 15.89 -7.81
CA ASN A 314 9.32 16.24 -7.47
C ASN A 314 9.85 17.46 -8.27
N ASP A 315 9.19 17.86 -9.34
CA ASP A 315 9.49 19.12 -10.05
C ASP A 315 9.19 20.36 -9.21
N VAL A 316 8.38 20.23 -8.16
CA VAL A 316 8.01 21.32 -7.24
C VAL A 316 8.68 21.16 -5.88
N VAL A 317 8.53 20.00 -5.24
CA VAL A 317 9.08 19.73 -3.91
C VAL A 317 9.99 18.52 -3.99
N THR A 318 11.31 18.75 -3.88
CA THR A 318 12.29 17.68 -3.82
C THR A 318 12.31 17.06 -2.42
N PRO A 319 12.10 15.74 -2.27
CA PRO A 319 12.27 15.07 -0.99
C PRO A 319 13.71 15.19 -0.47
N PRO A 320 13.94 15.19 0.86
CA PRO A 320 15.29 15.25 1.39
C PRO A 320 16.10 13.97 1.12
N ASP A 321 17.41 14.13 1.13
CA ASP A 321 18.32 12.98 1.09
C ASP A 321 18.22 12.17 2.40
N ARG A 322 18.14 10.84 2.26
CA ARG A 322 18.06 9.92 3.39
C ARG A 322 19.47 9.58 3.90
N VAL A 323 20.06 10.48 4.68
CA VAL A 323 21.38 10.32 5.27
C VAL A 323 21.31 10.18 6.79
N LEU A 324 22.27 9.43 7.36
CA LEU A 324 22.40 9.28 8.80
C LEU A 324 22.75 10.61 9.47
N GLY A 325 22.08 10.88 10.60
CA GLY A 325 22.36 12.02 11.48
C GLY A 325 23.47 11.76 12.50
#